data_6114db727b603194260712c2ae3b7c7d
#
_entry.id   6114db727b603194260712c2ae3b7c7d
#
_cell.length_a   1.000
_cell.length_b   1.000
_cell.length_c   1.000
_cell.angle_alpha   90.00
_cell.angle_beta   90.00
_cell.angle_gamma   90.00
#
_symmetry.space_group_name_H-M   'P 1'
#
loop_
_entity.id
_entity.type
_entity.pdbx_description
1 polymer ?
#
loop_
_entity_poly.entity_id
_entity_poly.type
_entity_poly.pdbx_seq_one_letter_code
_entity_poly.pdbx_strand_id
1 'polypeptide(L)'
;YSPSEAGWMIAPMALAAMLTKPLMQKLLQTFGYRNILLANTVLVGVLMMSIALQGPDSPKWLLVLHFFILGGCNSIQFTSMNTITLADLRPYQNTSGNSLMAVNQQLAMGFGIALGSLILRFYQQSDALTHQNTQLAFQYTFITIGALTIFSSLVFRQLHKRDGNTL
;
A
#
# COMPACT_ATOMS: atom_id res chain seq x y z
N TYR A 1 3.31 23.08 -1.58
CA TYR A 1 3.52 22.88 -0.13
C TYR A 1 5.00 23.01 0.21
N SER A 2 5.32 23.60 1.35
CA SER A 2 6.69 23.62 1.86
C SER A 2 7.13 22.22 2.31
N PRO A 3 8.44 21.90 2.33
CA PRO A 3 8.93 20.61 2.82
C PRO A 3 8.46 20.28 4.24
N SER A 4 8.34 21.28 5.10
CA SER A 4 7.83 21.12 6.48
C SER A 4 6.35 20.76 6.50
N GLU A 5 5.52 21.38 5.67
CA GLU A 5 4.10 21.04 5.56
C GLU A 5 3.90 19.60 5.04
N ALA A 6 4.70 19.18 4.04
CA ALA A 6 4.68 17.82 3.54
C ALA A 6 5.03 16.79 4.64
N GLY A 7 6.03 17.10 5.47
CA GLY A 7 6.40 16.26 6.62
C GLY A 7 5.27 16.11 7.64
N TRP A 8 4.59 17.21 7.99
CA TRP A 8 3.45 17.19 8.89
C TRP A 8 2.25 16.42 8.34
N MET A 9 2.05 16.44 7.02
CA MET A 9 0.97 15.67 6.37
C MET A 9 1.24 14.15 6.38
N ILE A 10 2.51 13.73 6.39
CA ILE A 10 2.89 12.31 6.40
C ILE A 10 2.98 11.76 7.83
N ALA A 11 3.22 12.59 8.85
CA ALA A 11 3.32 12.15 10.25
C ALA A 11 2.11 11.32 10.73
N PRO A 12 0.86 11.63 10.39
CA PRO A 12 -0.31 10.81 10.74
C PRO A 12 -0.25 9.37 10.21
N MET A 13 0.44 9.14 9.09
CA MET A 13 0.64 7.79 8.54
C MET A 13 1.44 6.89 9.51
N ALA A 14 2.48 7.45 10.15
CA ALA A 14 3.27 6.73 11.14
C ALA A 14 2.48 6.46 12.43
N LEU A 15 1.67 7.42 12.88
CA LEU A 15 0.78 7.24 14.04
C LEU A 15 -0.25 6.15 13.79
N ALA A 16 -0.89 6.13 12.62
CA ALA A 16 -1.83 5.09 12.24
C ALA A 16 -1.19 3.70 12.22
N ALA A 17 0.04 3.59 11.70
CA ALA A 17 0.78 2.35 11.69
C ALA A 17 1.06 1.80 13.10
N MET A 18 1.30 2.69 14.09
CA MET A 18 1.47 2.28 15.48
C MET A 18 0.15 1.84 16.13
N LEU A 19 -0.94 2.57 15.89
CA LEU A 19 -2.24 2.30 16.48
C LEU A 19 -2.91 1.04 15.92
N THR A 20 -2.58 0.65 14.69
CA THR A 20 -3.14 -0.56 14.07
C THR A 20 -2.52 -1.86 14.57
N LYS A 21 -1.31 -1.84 15.16
CA LYS A 21 -0.63 -3.06 15.65
C LYS A 21 -1.45 -3.89 16.64
N PRO A 22 -2.02 -3.34 17.74
CA PRO A 22 -2.81 -4.10 18.69
C PRO A 22 -4.15 -4.59 18.10
N LEU A 23 -4.72 -3.83 17.16
CA LEU A 23 -5.97 -4.19 16.49
C LEU A 23 -5.79 -5.35 15.52
N MET A 24 -4.60 -5.45 14.95
CA MET A 24 -4.26 -6.41 13.92
C MET A 24 -4.37 -7.86 14.38
N GLN A 25 -3.90 -8.18 15.59
CA GLN A 25 -3.99 -9.55 16.11
C GLN A 25 -5.44 -10.02 16.18
N LYS A 26 -6.34 -9.17 16.67
CA LYS A 26 -7.78 -9.46 16.75
C LYS A 26 -8.40 -9.63 15.36
N LEU A 27 -8.04 -8.76 14.41
CA LEU A 27 -8.53 -8.84 13.03
C LEU A 27 -8.09 -10.14 12.34
N LEU A 28 -6.82 -10.51 12.49
CA LEU A 28 -6.26 -11.72 11.88
C LEU A 28 -6.88 -12.98 12.45
N GLN A 29 -7.11 -13.05 13.75
CA GLN A 29 -7.78 -14.19 14.41
C GLN A 29 -9.24 -14.33 13.99
N THR A 30 -9.93 -13.21 13.73
CA THR A 30 -11.37 -13.22 13.40
C THR A 30 -11.63 -13.50 11.92
N PHE A 31 -10.88 -12.87 11.02
CA PHE A 31 -11.15 -12.91 9.57
C PHE A 31 -10.16 -13.76 8.76
N GLY A 32 -9.05 -14.16 9.36
CA GLY A 32 -7.98 -14.92 8.72
C GLY A 32 -7.13 -14.05 7.76
N TYR A 33 -5.89 -14.50 7.53
CA TYR A 33 -4.89 -13.75 6.73
C TYR A 33 -5.35 -13.47 5.29
N ARG A 34 -5.94 -14.48 4.63
CA ARG A 34 -6.39 -14.36 3.23
C ARG A 34 -7.42 -13.24 3.04
N ASN A 35 -8.47 -13.23 3.86
CA ASN A 35 -9.55 -12.26 3.71
C ASN A 35 -9.09 -10.85 4.05
N ILE A 36 -8.23 -10.71 5.06
CA ILE A 36 -7.66 -9.42 5.43
C ILE A 36 -6.76 -8.88 4.34
N LEU A 37 -5.85 -9.70 3.79
CA LEU A 37 -4.97 -9.28 2.71
C LEU A 37 -5.77 -8.87 1.47
N LEU A 38 -6.80 -9.64 1.09
CA LEU A 38 -7.69 -9.31 -0.02
C LEU A 38 -8.41 -7.98 0.21
N ALA A 39 -9.13 -7.86 1.32
CA ALA A 39 -9.91 -6.66 1.63
C ALA A 39 -9.03 -5.42 1.76
N ASN A 40 -7.90 -5.56 2.45
CA ASN A 40 -6.95 -4.47 2.65
C ASN A 40 -6.30 -4.01 1.34
N THR A 41 -5.90 -4.93 0.45
CA THR A 41 -5.33 -4.57 -0.85
C THR A 41 -6.33 -3.83 -1.72
N VAL A 42 -7.59 -4.28 -1.74
CA VAL A 42 -8.66 -3.57 -2.46
C VAL A 42 -8.88 -2.18 -1.85
N LEU A 43 -8.92 -2.08 -0.53
CA LEU A 43 -9.08 -0.81 0.17
C LEU A 43 -7.94 0.16 -0.14
N VAL A 44 -6.68 -0.30 -0.12
CA VAL A 44 -5.51 0.52 -0.49
C VAL A 44 -5.61 1.00 -1.93
N GLY A 45 -6.00 0.13 -2.87
CA GLY A 45 -6.19 0.52 -4.26
C GLY A 45 -7.28 1.57 -4.45
N VAL A 46 -8.43 1.41 -3.77
CA VAL A 46 -9.53 2.41 -3.77
C VAL A 46 -9.08 3.74 -3.15
N LEU A 47 -8.35 3.69 -2.04
CA LEU A 47 -7.79 4.88 -1.41
C LEU A 47 -6.80 5.59 -2.35
N MET A 48 -5.94 4.86 -3.06
CA MET A 48 -5.06 5.46 -4.07
C MET A 48 -5.83 6.12 -5.21
N MET A 49 -6.89 5.47 -5.71
CA MET A 49 -7.74 6.07 -6.74
C MET A 49 -8.47 7.32 -6.22
N SER A 50 -8.89 7.34 -4.95
CA SER A 50 -9.58 8.49 -4.38
C SER A 50 -8.66 9.71 -4.16
N ILE A 51 -7.34 9.54 -4.05
CA ILE A 51 -6.39 10.66 -4.08
C ILE A 51 -6.48 11.42 -5.43
N ALA A 52 -6.72 10.71 -6.52
CA ALA A 52 -6.88 11.34 -7.83
C ALA A 52 -8.07 12.32 -7.91
N LEU A 53 -9.09 12.13 -7.06
CA LEU A 53 -10.24 13.02 -6.99
C LEU A 53 -9.97 14.29 -6.18
N GLN A 54 -8.85 14.33 -5.47
CA GLN A 54 -8.47 15.48 -4.65
C GLN A 54 -7.75 16.51 -5.53
N GLY A 55 -8.37 17.68 -5.68
CA GLY A 55 -7.78 18.81 -6.39
C GLY A 55 -6.88 19.67 -5.47
N PRO A 56 -6.22 20.69 -6.03
CA PRO A 56 -5.40 21.65 -5.26
C PRO A 56 -6.17 22.39 -4.18
N ASP A 57 -7.48 22.55 -4.36
CA ASP A 57 -8.39 23.24 -3.44
C ASP A 57 -8.96 22.31 -2.34
N SER A 58 -8.57 21.03 -2.34
CA SER A 58 -9.06 20.10 -1.33
C SER A 58 -8.58 20.49 0.07
N PRO A 59 -9.44 20.39 1.08
CA PRO A 59 -9.08 20.77 2.44
C PRO A 59 -7.95 19.88 2.97
N LYS A 60 -6.93 20.50 3.58
CA LYS A 60 -5.72 19.82 4.06
C LYS A 60 -6.03 18.67 5.05
N TRP A 61 -7.08 18.81 5.87
CA TRP A 61 -7.49 17.76 6.81
C TRP A 61 -7.94 16.47 6.12
N LEU A 62 -8.52 16.58 4.89
CA LEU A 62 -8.94 15.42 4.12
C LEU A 62 -7.72 14.61 3.65
N LEU A 63 -6.65 15.28 3.22
CA LEU A 63 -5.38 14.63 2.88
C LEU A 63 -4.75 13.95 4.10
N VAL A 64 -4.75 14.63 5.24
CA VAL A 64 -4.23 14.08 6.51
C VAL A 64 -4.98 12.81 6.91
N LEU A 65 -6.32 12.84 6.85
CA LEU A 65 -7.15 11.67 7.11
C LEU A 65 -6.86 10.54 6.14
N HIS A 66 -6.68 10.86 4.87
CA HIS A 66 -6.36 9.91 3.82
C HIS A 66 -5.04 9.18 4.09
N PHE A 67 -3.98 9.94 4.39
CA PHE A 67 -2.68 9.38 4.75
C PHE A 67 -2.72 8.59 6.06
N PHE A 68 -3.55 9.00 7.01
CA PHE A 68 -3.77 8.24 8.25
C PHE A 68 -4.35 6.85 7.94
N ILE A 69 -5.41 6.78 7.15
CA ILE A 69 -6.04 5.50 6.78
C ILE A 69 -5.07 4.64 5.95
N LEU A 70 -4.39 5.24 4.96
CA LEU A 70 -3.37 4.55 4.16
C LEU A 70 -2.24 3.97 5.03
N GLY A 71 -1.77 4.72 6.02
CA GLY A 71 -0.75 4.27 6.96
C GLY A 71 -1.18 3.04 7.76
N GLY A 72 -2.42 3.04 8.24
CA GLY A 72 -3.01 1.90 8.93
C GLY A 72 -3.11 0.68 8.02
N CYS A 73 -3.67 0.84 6.82
CA CYS A 73 -3.78 -0.22 5.83
C CYS A 73 -2.41 -0.78 5.42
N ASN A 74 -1.43 0.10 5.21
CA ASN A 74 -0.07 -0.32 4.84
C ASN A 74 0.61 -1.11 5.95
N SER A 75 0.42 -0.72 7.22
CA SER A 75 0.91 -1.46 8.38
C SER A 75 0.29 -2.86 8.47
N ILE A 76 -1.02 -2.97 8.27
CA ILE A 76 -1.73 -4.25 8.24
C ILE A 76 -1.18 -5.14 7.12
N GLN A 77 -1.06 -4.60 5.91
CA GLN A 77 -0.55 -5.33 4.75
C GLN A 77 0.85 -5.87 4.99
N PHE A 78 1.76 -4.98 5.40
CA PHE A 78 3.16 -5.31 5.62
C PHE A 78 3.33 -6.40 6.68
N THR A 79 2.67 -6.25 7.83
CA THR A 79 2.81 -7.20 8.92
C THR A 79 2.17 -8.54 8.57
N SER A 80 0.98 -8.55 7.95
CA SER A 80 0.31 -9.79 7.53
C SER A 80 1.14 -10.57 6.52
N MET A 81 1.70 -9.89 5.52
CA MET A 81 2.56 -10.52 4.52
C MET A 81 3.84 -11.10 5.14
N ASN A 82 4.49 -10.33 6.03
CA ASN A 82 5.70 -10.80 6.70
C ASN A 82 5.41 -12.03 7.56
N THR A 83 4.33 -12.00 8.34
CA THR A 83 3.96 -13.10 9.21
C THR A 83 3.67 -14.38 8.42
N ILE A 84 2.87 -14.29 7.35
CA ILE A 84 2.52 -15.47 6.56
C ILE A 84 3.72 -16.03 5.77
N THR A 85 4.62 -15.16 5.31
CA THR A 85 5.82 -15.59 4.56
C THR A 85 6.81 -16.35 5.45
N LEU A 86 6.85 -16.01 6.75
CA LEU A 86 7.76 -16.64 7.69
C LEU A 86 7.11 -17.78 8.49
N ALA A 87 5.79 -17.97 8.37
CA ALA A 87 5.02 -18.91 9.18
C ALA A 87 5.50 -20.38 9.08
N ASP A 88 5.92 -20.80 7.89
CA ASP A 88 6.32 -22.18 7.60
C ASP A 88 7.83 -22.42 7.77
N LEU A 89 8.60 -21.39 8.17
CA LEU A 89 10.04 -21.52 8.35
C LEU A 89 10.37 -22.17 9.70
N ARG A 90 11.32 -23.10 9.67
CA ARG A 90 11.88 -23.68 10.88
C ARG A 90 12.76 -22.65 11.61
N PRO A 91 12.91 -22.74 12.97
CA PRO A 91 13.65 -21.74 13.76
C PRO A 91 15.07 -21.42 13.24
N TYR A 92 15.78 -22.44 12.72
CA TYR A 92 17.13 -22.26 12.17
C TYR A 92 17.14 -21.55 10.80
N GLN A 93 16.01 -21.49 10.10
CA GLN A 93 15.87 -20.84 8.78
C GLN A 93 15.43 -19.38 8.90
N ASN A 94 15.00 -18.92 10.06
CA ASN A 94 14.43 -17.58 10.25
C ASN A 94 15.41 -16.47 9.84
N THR A 95 16.69 -16.61 10.15
CA THR A 95 17.69 -15.58 9.78
C THR A 95 17.84 -15.46 8.26
N SER A 96 17.94 -16.59 7.56
CA SER A 96 18.04 -16.60 6.09
C SER A 96 16.74 -16.14 5.44
N GLY A 97 15.60 -16.55 5.98
CA GLY A 97 14.27 -16.11 5.52
C GLY A 97 14.09 -14.60 5.65
N ASN A 98 14.44 -14.03 6.79
CA ASN A 98 14.36 -12.59 7.01
C ASN A 98 15.30 -11.82 6.05
N SER A 99 16.50 -12.30 5.81
CA SER A 99 17.43 -11.67 4.87
C SER A 99 16.90 -11.69 3.44
N LEU A 100 16.37 -12.83 2.99
CA LEU A 100 15.77 -12.98 1.67
C LEU A 100 14.54 -12.05 1.50
N MET A 101 13.72 -11.98 2.54
CA MET A 101 12.54 -11.13 2.57
C MET A 101 12.93 -9.64 2.49
N ALA A 102 13.97 -9.22 3.21
CA ALA A 102 14.47 -7.84 3.16
C ALA A 102 14.96 -7.47 1.75
N VAL A 103 15.71 -8.37 1.09
CA VAL A 103 16.15 -8.17 -0.29
C VAL A 103 14.96 -8.06 -1.25
N ASN A 104 13.98 -8.96 -1.12
CA ASN A 104 12.78 -8.93 -1.96
C ASN A 104 11.97 -7.64 -1.77
N GLN A 105 11.85 -7.15 -0.53
CA GLN A 105 11.19 -5.87 -0.24
C GLN A 105 11.93 -4.69 -0.88
N GLN A 106 13.25 -4.66 -0.82
CA GLN A 106 14.03 -3.58 -1.46
C GLN A 106 13.89 -3.59 -2.98
N LEU A 107 13.92 -4.78 -3.58
CA LEU A 107 13.66 -4.93 -5.02
C LEU A 107 12.26 -4.46 -5.38
N ALA A 108 11.23 -4.89 -4.62
CA ALA A 108 9.85 -4.50 -4.86
C ALA A 108 9.65 -2.97 -4.72
N MET A 109 10.29 -2.33 -3.73
CA MET A 109 10.26 -0.87 -3.58
C MET A 109 10.92 -0.17 -4.78
N GLY A 110 12.09 -0.64 -5.23
CA GLY A 110 12.77 -0.10 -6.40
C GLY A 110 11.92 -0.23 -7.67
N PHE A 111 11.34 -1.39 -7.92
CA PHE A 111 10.41 -1.60 -9.04
C PHE A 111 9.17 -0.72 -8.93
N GLY A 112 8.59 -0.59 -7.74
CA GLY A 112 7.41 0.26 -7.52
C GLY A 112 7.67 1.73 -7.86
N ILE A 113 8.82 2.27 -7.41
CA ILE A 113 9.23 3.65 -7.72
C ILE A 113 9.48 3.81 -9.23
N ALA A 114 10.18 2.86 -9.85
CA ALA A 114 10.47 2.91 -11.28
C ALA A 114 9.18 2.86 -12.13
N LEU A 115 8.28 1.93 -11.82
CA LEU A 115 6.98 1.82 -12.51
C LEU A 115 6.12 3.06 -12.31
N GLY A 116 6.03 3.58 -11.08
CA GLY A 116 5.28 4.80 -10.80
C GLY A 116 5.80 6.00 -11.59
N SER A 117 7.12 6.16 -11.65
CA SER A 117 7.78 7.20 -12.42
C SER A 117 7.56 7.06 -13.93
N LEU A 118 7.59 5.82 -14.42
CA LEU A 118 7.37 5.52 -15.84
C LEU A 118 5.92 5.84 -16.26
N ILE A 119 4.95 5.44 -15.45
CA ILE A 119 3.52 5.73 -15.68
C ILE A 119 3.29 7.24 -15.67
N LEU A 120 3.87 7.95 -14.70
CA LEU A 120 3.75 9.40 -14.61
C LEU A 120 4.33 10.08 -15.86
N ARG A 121 5.53 9.68 -16.29
CA ARG A 121 6.16 10.22 -17.52
C ARG A 121 5.32 9.95 -18.75
N PHE A 122 4.76 8.75 -18.86
CA PHE A 122 3.88 8.40 -19.97
C PHE A 122 2.69 9.37 -20.06
N TYR A 123 2.03 9.65 -18.94
CA TYR A 123 0.91 10.59 -18.92
C TYR A 123 1.36 12.03 -19.13
N GLN A 124 2.50 12.45 -18.60
CA GLN A 124 3.04 13.81 -18.84
C GLN A 124 3.38 14.08 -20.31
N GLN A 125 3.81 13.06 -21.05
CA GLN A 125 4.16 13.15 -22.46
C GLN A 125 2.96 12.95 -23.41
N SER A 126 1.84 12.43 -22.89
CA SER A 126 0.63 12.17 -23.66
C SER A 126 -0.22 13.46 -23.80
N ASP A 127 0.02 14.23 -24.85
CA ASP A 127 -0.74 15.44 -25.16
C ASP A 127 -2.25 15.14 -25.35
N ALA A 128 -2.56 13.97 -25.93
CA ALA A 128 -3.93 13.54 -26.17
C ALA A 128 -4.74 13.25 -24.89
N LEU A 129 -4.08 12.86 -23.78
CA LEU A 129 -4.75 12.47 -22.53
C LEU A 129 -4.73 13.58 -21.48
N THR A 130 -3.66 14.34 -21.42
CA THR A 130 -3.46 15.30 -20.32
C THR A 130 -3.36 16.74 -20.76
N HIS A 131 -3.30 17.03 -22.09
CA HIS A 131 -3.12 18.38 -22.62
C HIS A 131 -1.98 19.14 -21.91
N GLN A 132 -0.88 18.43 -21.62
CA GLN A 132 0.28 18.93 -20.85
C GLN A 132 -0.07 19.41 -19.42
N ASN A 133 -1.24 19.05 -18.91
CA ASN A 133 -1.64 19.39 -17.56
C ASN A 133 -1.03 18.40 -16.56
N THR A 134 -0.05 18.84 -15.82
CA THR A 134 0.67 18.02 -14.82
C THR A 134 -0.27 17.43 -13.77
N GLN A 135 -1.32 18.16 -13.38
CA GLN A 135 -2.29 17.67 -12.40
C GLN A 135 -3.07 16.46 -12.92
N LEU A 136 -3.53 16.52 -14.17
CA LEU A 136 -4.22 15.39 -14.81
C LEU A 136 -3.28 14.17 -14.93
N ALA A 137 -2.00 14.40 -15.25
CA ALA A 137 -1.02 13.32 -15.30
C ALA A 137 -0.87 12.60 -13.94
N PHE A 138 -0.82 13.34 -12.84
CA PHE A 138 -0.82 12.77 -11.49
C PHE A 138 -2.10 12.00 -11.18
N GLN A 139 -3.26 12.56 -11.51
CA GLN A 139 -4.57 11.91 -11.29
C GLN A 139 -4.65 10.57 -12.02
N TYR A 140 -4.33 10.55 -13.31
CA TYR A 140 -4.32 9.31 -14.09
C TYR A 140 -3.28 8.30 -13.58
N THR A 141 -2.14 8.77 -13.10
CA THR A 141 -1.12 7.91 -12.48
C THR A 141 -1.66 7.22 -11.23
N PHE A 142 -2.30 7.96 -10.32
CA PHE A 142 -2.88 7.40 -9.11
C PHE A 142 -4.02 6.43 -9.42
N ILE A 143 -4.86 6.72 -10.41
CA ILE A 143 -5.92 5.80 -10.87
C ILE A 143 -5.30 4.51 -11.40
N THR A 144 -4.28 4.60 -12.25
CA THR A 144 -3.62 3.44 -12.84
C THR A 144 -2.94 2.57 -11.78
N ILE A 145 -2.18 3.18 -10.86
CA ILE A 145 -1.52 2.46 -9.76
C ILE A 145 -2.57 1.83 -8.83
N GLY A 146 -3.65 2.55 -8.49
CA GLY A 146 -4.74 2.03 -7.69
C GLY A 146 -5.43 0.83 -8.36
N ALA A 147 -5.70 0.91 -9.67
CA ALA A 147 -6.26 -0.19 -10.44
C ALA A 147 -5.33 -1.41 -10.47
N LEU A 148 -4.02 -1.21 -10.69
CA LEU A 148 -3.02 -2.28 -10.63
C LEU A 148 -2.96 -2.92 -9.24
N THR A 149 -3.07 -2.11 -8.19
CA THR A 149 -3.12 -2.59 -6.80
C THR A 149 -4.35 -3.46 -6.56
N ILE A 150 -5.54 -3.04 -7.02
CA ILE A 150 -6.75 -3.85 -6.93
C ILE A 150 -6.58 -5.15 -7.72
N PHE A 151 -6.03 -5.08 -8.93
CA PHE A 151 -5.78 -6.27 -9.75
C PHE A 151 -4.81 -7.24 -9.07
N SER A 152 -3.77 -6.75 -8.39
CA SER A 152 -2.84 -7.57 -7.63
C SER A 152 -3.50 -8.36 -6.48
N SER A 153 -4.67 -7.91 -6.00
CA SER A 153 -5.44 -8.64 -4.98
C SER A 153 -5.83 -10.05 -5.42
N LEU A 154 -5.91 -10.29 -6.74
CA LEU A 154 -6.20 -11.62 -7.28
C LEU A 154 -5.15 -12.67 -6.90
N VAL A 155 -3.90 -12.24 -6.68
CA VAL A 155 -2.82 -13.12 -6.21
C VAL A 155 -3.16 -13.70 -4.83
N PHE A 156 -3.73 -12.89 -3.93
CA PHE A 156 -4.13 -13.34 -2.59
C PHE A 156 -5.34 -14.31 -2.60
N ARG A 157 -6.09 -14.38 -3.69
CA ARG A 157 -7.15 -15.39 -3.84
C ARG A 157 -6.59 -16.81 -3.93
N GLN A 158 -5.32 -16.95 -4.30
CA GLN A 158 -4.63 -18.24 -4.41
C GLN A 158 -4.19 -18.77 -3.03
N LEU A 159 -4.12 -17.94 -2.00
CA LEU A 159 -3.84 -18.39 -0.64
C LEU A 159 -4.93 -19.34 -0.14
N HIS A 160 -4.50 -20.39 0.55
CA HIS A 160 -5.45 -21.33 1.17
C HIS A 160 -6.11 -20.66 2.39
N LYS A 161 -7.39 -20.99 2.66
CA LYS A 161 -8.11 -20.39 3.81
C LYS A 161 -7.50 -20.72 5.17
N ARG A 162 -6.64 -21.74 5.22
CA ARG A 162 -5.97 -22.22 6.44
C ARG A 162 -4.54 -21.75 6.59
N ASP A 163 -4.00 -21.03 5.61
CA ASP A 163 -2.65 -20.52 5.70
C ASP A 163 -2.57 -19.48 6.83
N GLY A 164 -1.67 -19.71 7.78
CA GLY A 164 -1.51 -18.87 8.95
C GLY A 164 -2.41 -19.21 10.17
N ASN A 165 -3.29 -20.20 10.10
CA ASN A 165 -4.12 -20.62 11.26
C ASN A 165 -3.33 -21.41 12.32
N THR A 166 -2.08 -21.72 12.07
CA THR A 166 -1.17 -22.43 12.99
C THR A 166 -0.31 -21.47 13.82
N LEU A 167 -0.54 -20.16 13.69
CA LEU A 167 0.08 -19.07 14.45
C LEU A 167 -0.88 -18.56 15.55
#